data_8a14736cc0cfe41419d4ab3550ed54f8
#
_entry.id   8a14736cc0cfe41419d4ab3550ed54f8
#
_cell.length_a   1.000
_cell.length_b   1.000
_cell.length_c   1.000
_cell.angle_alpha   90.00
_cell.angle_beta   90.00
_cell.angle_gamma   90.00
#
_symmetry.space_group_name_H-M   'P 1'
#
loop_
_entity.id
_entity.type
_entity.pdbx_description
1 polymer ?
#
loop_
_entity_poly.entity_id
_entity_poly.type
_entity_poly.pdbx_seq_one_letter_code
_entity_poly.pdbx_strand_id
1 'polypeptide(L)'
;REGSAYRKVVNENDITNILRKKGFKIINPQLYKIDEQIEIFANADKIIAPHGSNLANIIFCDPETKIFEIGPNYIFDFEKNIKTKYEKLANLSGLKYFKINADTVNVKNHSKIAMKYVSKKILDKSSHFKNMIVKLSDIDL
;
A
#
# COMPACT_ATOMS: atom_id res chain seq x y z
N ARG A 1 -7.21 -3.97 0.24
CA ARG A 1 -7.75 -2.79 -0.48
C ARG A 1 -9.13 -3.06 -1.08
N GLU A 2 -9.95 -3.66 -0.28
CA GLU A 2 -11.35 -3.99 -0.60
C GLU A 2 -12.08 -2.71 -1.04
N GLY A 3 -12.87 -2.77 -2.13
CA GLY A 3 -13.57 -1.60 -2.67
C GLY A 3 -12.75 -0.66 -3.57
N SER A 4 -11.43 -0.82 -3.69
CA SER A 4 -10.63 0.00 -4.61
C SER A 4 -10.95 -0.32 -6.06
N ALA A 5 -11.16 0.74 -6.86
CA ALA A 5 -11.43 0.62 -8.30
C ALA A 5 -10.20 0.19 -9.11
N TYR A 6 -8.99 0.40 -8.59
CA TYR A 6 -7.71 0.16 -9.26
C TYR A 6 -6.59 -0.01 -8.23
N ARG A 7 -5.43 -0.45 -8.67
CA ARG A 7 -4.24 -0.73 -7.83
C ARG A 7 -4.52 -1.77 -6.74
N LYS A 8 -5.31 -2.79 -7.06
CA LYS A 8 -5.50 -3.94 -6.16
C LYS A 8 -4.25 -4.80 -6.17
N VAL A 9 -3.93 -5.35 -5.02
CA VAL A 9 -2.95 -6.43 -4.90
C VAL A 9 -3.70 -7.73 -5.24
N VAL A 10 -3.42 -8.33 -6.40
CA VAL A 10 -4.22 -9.47 -6.91
C VAL A 10 -4.03 -10.74 -6.10
N ASN A 11 -2.87 -10.92 -5.45
CA ASN A 11 -2.57 -12.02 -4.55
C ASN A 11 -2.65 -11.60 -3.06
N GLU A 12 -3.53 -10.66 -2.72
CA GLU A 12 -3.70 -10.13 -1.35
C GLU A 12 -3.99 -11.23 -0.33
N ASN A 13 -4.78 -12.24 -0.70
CA ASN A 13 -5.10 -13.37 0.18
C ASN A 13 -3.86 -14.20 0.55
N ASP A 14 -2.97 -14.46 -0.41
CA ASP A 14 -1.75 -15.21 -0.15
C ASP A 14 -0.82 -14.43 0.80
N ILE A 15 -0.68 -13.13 0.52
CA ILE A 15 0.12 -12.21 1.36
C ILE A 15 -0.44 -12.16 2.78
N THR A 16 -1.74 -11.93 2.93
CA THR A 16 -2.38 -11.83 4.24
C THR A 16 -2.29 -13.12 5.03
N ASN A 17 -2.37 -14.29 4.35
CA ASN A 17 -2.18 -15.59 5.01
C ASN A 17 -0.76 -15.78 5.53
N ILE A 18 0.26 -15.37 4.77
CA ILE A 18 1.66 -15.41 5.21
C ILE A 18 1.86 -14.46 6.40
N LEU A 19 1.34 -13.24 6.31
CA LEU A 19 1.46 -12.24 7.36
C LEU A 19 0.78 -12.68 8.66
N ARG A 20 -0.42 -13.29 8.59
CA ARG A 20 -1.08 -13.87 9.77
C ARG A 20 -0.22 -14.95 10.44
N LYS A 21 0.43 -15.84 9.66
CA LYS A 21 1.35 -16.86 10.19
C LYS A 21 2.58 -16.25 10.87
N LYS A 22 2.99 -15.04 10.44
CA LYS A 22 4.06 -14.25 11.06
C LYS A 22 3.58 -13.37 12.24
N GLY A 23 2.32 -13.50 12.68
CA GLY A 23 1.75 -12.78 13.82
C GLY A 23 1.14 -11.40 13.50
N PHE A 24 1.02 -11.03 12.22
CA PHE A 24 0.41 -9.75 11.86
C PHE A 24 -1.11 -9.79 11.98
N LYS A 25 -1.68 -8.72 12.55
CA LYS A 25 -3.11 -8.44 12.51
C LYS A 25 -3.47 -7.79 11.17
N ILE A 26 -4.47 -8.32 10.47
CA ILE A 26 -4.94 -7.74 9.21
C ILE A 26 -6.04 -6.73 9.50
N ILE A 27 -5.82 -5.50 9.10
CA ILE A 27 -6.69 -4.34 9.41
C ILE A 27 -7.23 -3.74 8.12
N ASN A 28 -8.53 -3.44 8.11
CA ASN A 28 -9.12 -2.52 7.15
C ASN A 28 -9.50 -1.22 7.90
N PRO A 29 -8.70 -0.15 7.80
CA PRO A 29 -8.91 1.06 8.59
C PRO A 29 -10.29 1.70 8.40
N GLN A 30 -10.93 1.50 7.23
CA GLN A 30 -12.26 2.05 6.93
C GLN A 30 -13.39 1.50 7.83
N LEU A 31 -13.13 0.40 8.54
CA LEU A 31 -14.10 -0.23 9.46
C LEU A 31 -13.97 0.30 10.90
N TYR A 32 -13.03 1.19 11.16
CA TYR A 32 -12.73 1.72 12.49
C TYR A 32 -13.01 3.22 12.55
N LYS A 33 -13.42 3.72 13.70
CA LYS A 33 -13.50 5.15 13.97
C LYS A 33 -12.11 5.75 14.02
N ILE A 34 -12.02 7.07 13.94
CA ILE A 34 -10.71 7.75 13.86
C ILE A 34 -9.86 7.55 15.13
N ASP A 35 -10.48 7.57 16.31
CA ASP A 35 -9.83 7.29 17.59
C ASP A 35 -9.25 5.87 17.64
N GLU A 36 -10.01 4.88 17.19
CA GLU A 36 -9.55 3.50 17.08
C GLU A 36 -8.42 3.35 16.05
N GLN A 37 -8.48 4.09 14.92
CA GLN A 37 -7.39 4.10 13.96
C GLN A 37 -6.11 4.67 14.57
N ILE A 38 -6.20 5.78 15.30
CA ILE A 38 -5.06 6.39 16.00
C ILE A 38 -4.42 5.36 16.95
N GLU A 39 -5.23 4.70 17.78
CA GLU A 39 -4.74 3.68 18.73
C GLU A 39 -4.06 2.50 18.02
N ILE A 40 -4.66 1.99 16.94
CA ILE A 40 -4.09 0.90 16.15
C ILE A 40 -2.72 1.28 15.58
N PHE A 41 -2.58 2.49 15.04
CA PHE A 41 -1.31 2.94 14.44
C PHE A 41 -0.26 3.29 15.49
N ALA A 42 -0.65 3.91 16.61
CA ALA A 42 0.25 4.24 17.71
C ALA A 42 0.88 3.00 18.37
N ASN A 43 0.12 1.90 18.46
CA ASN A 43 0.58 0.65 19.07
C ASN A 43 1.25 -0.33 18.09
N ALA A 44 1.55 0.09 16.86
CA ALA A 44 2.12 -0.79 15.85
C ALA A 44 3.65 -0.73 15.81
N ASP A 45 4.34 -1.86 15.97
CA ASP A 45 5.79 -1.98 15.74
C ASP A 45 6.14 -2.01 14.25
N LYS A 46 5.25 -2.61 13.44
CA LYS A 46 5.43 -2.79 11.99
C LYS A 46 4.10 -2.59 11.27
N ILE A 47 4.14 -1.84 10.18
CA ILE A 47 3.00 -1.64 9.28
C ILE A 47 3.39 -2.04 7.87
N ILE A 48 2.57 -2.89 7.24
CA ILE A 48 2.72 -3.31 5.86
C ILE A 48 1.44 -2.91 5.13
N ALA A 49 1.57 -2.06 4.12
CA ALA A 49 0.40 -1.59 3.39
C ALA A 49 0.70 -1.29 1.92
N PRO A 50 -0.25 -1.53 1.01
CA PRO A 50 -0.13 -1.06 -0.36
C PRO A 50 -0.19 0.48 -0.41
N HIS A 51 0.54 1.06 -1.35
CA HIS A 51 0.51 2.50 -1.62
C HIS A 51 -0.93 3.02 -1.70
N GLY A 52 -1.29 3.95 -0.84
CA GLY A 52 -2.63 4.49 -0.77
C GLY A 52 -2.86 5.42 0.43
N SER A 53 -4.02 6.10 0.43
CA SER A 53 -4.37 7.12 1.43
C SER A 53 -4.33 6.63 2.88
N ASN A 54 -4.60 5.36 3.13
CA ASN A 54 -4.53 4.79 4.48
C ASN A 54 -3.12 4.87 5.11
N LEU A 55 -2.07 4.97 4.27
CA LEU A 55 -0.71 5.21 4.77
C LEU A 55 -0.51 6.63 5.36
N ALA A 56 -1.44 7.55 5.18
CA ALA A 56 -1.36 8.83 5.87
C ALA A 56 -1.44 8.67 7.40
N ASN A 57 -2.08 7.62 7.88
CA ASN A 57 -2.21 7.34 9.33
C ASN A 57 -0.87 6.98 10.00
N ILE A 58 0.22 6.76 9.25
CA ILE A 58 1.54 6.55 9.86
C ILE A 58 2.03 7.74 10.69
N ILE A 59 1.42 8.91 10.52
CA ILE A 59 1.69 10.08 11.38
C ILE A 59 1.36 9.85 12.87
N PHE A 60 0.52 8.86 13.16
CA PHE A 60 0.15 8.47 14.52
C PHE A 60 1.05 7.39 15.13
N CYS A 61 1.99 6.84 14.35
CA CYS A 61 2.91 5.82 14.82
C CYS A 61 3.96 6.42 15.76
N ASP A 62 4.41 5.61 16.72
CA ASP A 62 5.57 5.95 17.53
C ASP A 62 6.85 5.98 16.67
N PRO A 63 7.83 6.83 17.02
CA PRO A 63 9.14 6.81 16.39
C PRO A 63 9.75 5.40 16.38
N GLU A 64 10.57 5.09 15.38
CA GLU A 64 11.19 3.76 15.14
C GLU A 64 10.25 2.69 14.59
N THR A 65 8.91 2.92 14.52
CA THR A 65 7.97 2.00 13.83
C THR A 65 8.44 1.72 12.40
N LYS A 66 8.40 0.46 11.99
CA LYS A 66 8.83 0.03 10.65
C LYS A 66 7.66 0.06 9.67
N ILE A 67 7.78 0.87 8.63
CA ILE A 67 6.75 1.04 7.59
C ILE A 67 7.22 0.35 6.30
N PHE A 68 6.47 -0.63 5.84
CA PHE A 68 6.70 -1.34 4.58
C PHE A 68 5.60 -0.96 3.57
N GLU A 69 5.95 -0.11 2.62
CA GLU A 69 5.04 0.29 1.56
C GLU A 69 5.15 -0.61 0.35
N ILE A 70 4.05 -1.26 -0.04
CA ILE A 70 3.96 -2.08 -1.25
C ILE A 70 3.54 -1.21 -2.41
N GLY A 71 4.35 -1.17 -3.46
CA GLY A 71 4.03 -0.41 -4.66
C GLY A 71 4.86 -0.82 -5.87
N PRO A 72 4.39 -0.52 -7.08
CA PRO A 72 5.12 -0.78 -8.30
C PRO A 72 6.26 0.24 -8.52
N ASN A 73 7.22 -0.12 -9.35
CA ASN A 73 8.41 0.69 -9.65
C ASN A 73 8.10 2.14 -10.03
N TYR A 74 7.03 2.38 -10.80
CA TYR A 74 6.68 3.74 -11.22
C TYR A 74 6.25 4.68 -10.06
N ILE A 75 5.87 4.12 -8.90
CA ILE A 75 5.60 4.90 -7.68
C ILE A 75 6.91 5.22 -6.96
N PHE A 76 7.83 4.27 -6.93
CA PHE A 76 9.06 4.39 -6.16
C PHE A 76 10.18 5.14 -6.88
N ASP A 77 10.16 5.15 -8.21
CA ASP A 77 11.16 5.78 -9.08
C ASP A 77 12.60 5.65 -8.55
N PHE A 78 13.07 4.40 -8.49
CA PHE A 78 14.39 4.08 -7.93
C PHE A 78 15.55 4.76 -8.69
N GLU A 79 15.39 4.97 -10.01
CA GLU A 79 16.44 5.59 -10.83
C GLU A 79 16.65 7.07 -10.52
N LYS A 80 15.57 7.79 -10.24
CA LYS A 80 15.61 9.22 -9.92
C LYS A 80 15.80 9.51 -8.43
N ASN A 81 15.83 8.46 -7.60
CA ASN A 81 15.93 8.59 -6.14
C ASN A 81 14.93 9.60 -5.52
N ILE A 82 13.75 9.71 -6.13
CA ILE A 82 12.69 10.59 -5.63
C ILE A 82 11.95 9.88 -4.51
N LYS A 83 11.95 10.49 -3.33
CA LYS A 83 11.20 9.98 -2.18
C LYS A 83 9.71 10.13 -2.40
N THR A 84 8.95 9.05 -2.14
CA THR A 84 7.49 9.10 -2.15
C THR A 84 6.97 10.03 -1.06
N LYS A 85 5.70 10.45 -1.17
CA LYS A 85 5.07 11.27 -0.13
C LYS A 85 5.05 10.57 1.25
N TYR A 86 4.87 9.23 1.27
CA TYR A 86 4.87 8.47 2.52
C TYR A 86 6.27 8.21 3.06
N GLU A 87 7.27 8.07 2.19
CA GLU A 87 8.67 8.06 2.61
C GLU A 87 9.09 9.38 3.25
N LYS A 88 8.66 10.51 2.67
CA LYS A 88 8.89 11.84 3.26
C LYS A 88 8.19 11.97 4.60
N LEU A 89 6.92 11.55 4.69
CA LEU A 89 6.15 11.57 5.93
C LEU A 89 6.81 10.70 7.00
N ALA A 90 7.19 9.46 6.67
CA ALA A 90 7.87 8.57 7.59
C ALA A 90 9.18 9.17 8.13
N ASN A 91 10.01 9.75 7.26
CA ASN A 91 11.25 10.39 7.67
C ASN A 91 11.02 11.58 8.61
N LEU A 92 9.99 12.40 8.35
CA LEU A 92 9.63 13.53 9.22
C LEU A 92 9.11 13.08 10.58
N SER A 93 8.47 11.91 10.65
CA SER A 93 7.92 11.34 11.89
C SER A 93 8.91 10.39 12.61
N GLY A 94 10.17 10.28 12.18
CA GLY A 94 11.18 9.42 12.81
C GLY A 94 10.95 7.92 12.61
N LEU A 95 10.20 7.53 11.57
CA LEU A 95 9.85 6.14 11.28
C LEU A 95 10.89 5.49 10.36
N LYS A 96 11.03 4.17 10.44
CA LYS A 96 11.87 3.39 9.53
C LYS A 96 11.06 2.97 8.30
N TYR A 97 11.45 3.43 7.11
CA TYR A 97 10.68 3.22 5.90
C TYR A 97 11.38 2.27 4.93
N PHE A 98 10.60 1.31 4.41
CA PHE A 98 11.03 0.28 3.47
C PHE A 98 10.05 0.19 2.28
N LYS A 99 10.59 -0.10 1.10
CA LYS A 99 9.81 -0.32 -0.13
C LYS A 99 9.74 -1.81 -0.44
N ILE A 100 8.53 -2.31 -0.65
CA ILE A 100 8.29 -3.65 -1.20
C ILE A 100 7.84 -3.46 -2.64
N ASN A 101 8.66 -3.93 -3.58
CA ASN A 101 8.36 -3.80 -4.99
C ASN A 101 7.26 -4.76 -5.42
N ALA A 102 6.35 -4.29 -6.27
CA ALA A 102 5.27 -5.08 -6.83
C ALA A 102 5.26 -4.98 -8.36
N ASP A 103 5.15 -6.11 -9.02
CA ASP A 103 4.97 -6.13 -10.47
C ASP A 103 3.57 -5.63 -10.84
N THR A 104 3.45 -4.96 -11.97
CA THR A 104 2.15 -4.51 -12.47
C THR A 104 1.51 -5.57 -13.36
N VAL A 105 0.21 -5.80 -13.15
CA VAL A 105 -0.60 -6.70 -13.98
C VAL A 105 -1.70 -5.92 -14.69
N ASN A 106 -2.02 -6.31 -15.91
CA ASN A 106 -3.09 -5.68 -16.68
C ASN A 106 -4.46 -5.97 -16.04
N VAL A 107 -5.29 -4.96 -15.95
CA VAL A 107 -6.68 -5.09 -15.51
C VAL A 107 -7.52 -5.44 -16.74
N LYS A 108 -8.12 -6.65 -16.75
CA LYS A 108 -9.01 -7.06 -17.86
C LYS A 108 -10.26 -6.18 -17.94
N ASN A 109 -10.77 -5.72 -16.77
CA ASN A 109 -11.94 -4.86 -16.67
C ASN A 109 -11.67 -3.73 -15.68
N HIS A 110 -11.80 -2.49 -16.11
CA HIS A 110 -11.78 -1.32 -15.23
C HIS A 110 -13.12 -1.18 -14.51
N SER A 111 -13.10 -0.67 -13.27
CA SER A 111 -14.34 -0.43 -12.56
C SER A 111 -15.20 0.64 -13.24
N LYS A 112 -16.53 0.54 -13.08
CA LYS A 112 -17.47 1.56 -13.55
C LYS A 112 -17.15 2.96 -13.01
N ILE A 113 -16.62 3.04 -11.79
CA ILE A 113 -16.20 4.32 -11.17
C ILE A 113 -15.01 4.91 -11.90
N ALA A 114 -13.95 4.13 -12.17
CA ALA A 114 -12.79 4.62 -12.91
C ALA A 114 -13.18 5.06 -14.34
N MET A 115 -14.04 4.30 -15.00
CA MET A 115 -14.53 4.63 -16.36
C MET A 115 -15.43 5.86 -16.42
N LYS A 116 -16.05 6.27 -15.31
CA LYS A 116 -16.88 7.49 -15.25
C LYS A 116 -16.04 8.76 -15.41
N TYR A 117 -14.80 8.76 -14.91
CA TYR A 117 -13.97 9.97 -14.86
C TYR A 117 -12.78 9.94 -15.83
N VAL A 118 -12.43 8.77 -16.34
CA VAL A 118 -11.25 8.59 -17.21
C VAL A 118 -11.61 7.67 -18.37
N SER A 119 -11.24 8.03 -19.58
CA SER A 119 -11.53 7.19 -20.75
C SER A 119 -10.80 5.85 -20.66
N LYS A 120 -11.43 4.78 -21.18
CA LYS A 120 -10.87 3.43 -21.20
C LYS A 120 -9.45 3.41 -21.82
N LYS A 121 -9.23 4.18 -22.90
CA LYS A 121 -7.93 4.29 -23.59
C LYS A 121 -6.81 4.80 -22.65
N ILE A 122 -7.13 5.73 -21.74
CA ILE A 122 -6.18 6.25 -20.76
C ILE A 122 -5.97 5.22 -19.66
N LEU A 123 -7.03 4.56 -19.17
CA LEU A 123 -6.94 3.52 -18.14
C LEU A 123 -6.07 2.33 -18.60
N ASP A 124 -6.23 1.89 -19.86
CA ASP A 124 -5.48 0.77 -20.43
C ASP A 124 -3.99 1.11 -20.61
N LYS A 125 -3.66 2.36 -20.93
CA LYS A 125 -2.28 2.80 -21.16
C LYS A 125 -1.55 3.21 -19.89
N SER A 126 -2.26 3.70 -18.88
CA SER A 126 -1.64 4.23 -17.68
C SER A 126 -1.27 3.11 -16.69
N SER A 127 0.02 3.00 -16.37
CA SER A 127 0.50 2.10 -15.32
C SER A 127 -0.13 2.43 -13.94
N HIS A 128 -0.53 3.69 -13.74
CA HIS A 128 -1.13 4.16 -12.49
C HIS A 128 -2.43 3.42 -12.10
N PHE A 129 -3.17 2.91 -13.08
CA PHE A 129 -4.43 2.19 -12.88
C PHE A 129 -4.28 0.66 -12.89
N LYS A 130 -3.08 0.13 -13.15
CA LYS A 130 -2.82 -1.31 -13.13
C LYS A 130 -2.89 -1.89 -11.73
N ASN A 131 -3.33 -3.13 -11.65
CA ASN A 131 -3.22 -3.90 -10.42
C ASN A 131 -1.77 -4.34 -10.18
N MET A 132 -1.49 -4.81 -8.99
CA MET A 132 -0.18 -5.21 -8.54
C MET A 132 -0.18 -6.69 -8.14
N ILE A 133 0.95 -7.35 -8.34
CA ILE A 133 1.25 -8.65 -7.77
C ILE A 133 2.58 -8.56 -7.02
N VAL A 134 2.62 -9.11 -5.81
CA VAL A 134 3.81 -9.10 -4.97
C VAL A 134 4.43 -10.49 -4.99
N LYS A 135 5.74 -10.58 -5.19
CA LYS A 135 6.46 -11.83 -5.02
C LYS A 135 6.51 -12.18 -3.54
N LEU A 136 6.12 -13.41 -3.21
CA LEU A 136 6.02 -13.85 -1.80
C LEU A 136 7.40 -13.90 -1.12
N SER A 137 8.48 -14.09 -1.89
CA SER A 137 9.87 -13.98 -1.42
C SER A 137 10.22 -12.59 -0.88
N ASP A 138 9.57 -11.54 -1.38
CA ASP A 138 9.87 -10.15 -1.03
C ASP A 138 9.20 -9.73 0.30
N ILE A 139 8.46 -10.67 0.94
CA ILE A 139 7.80 -10.49 2.25
C ILE A 139 8.61 -11.16 3.37
N ASP A 140 9.90 -11.23 3.23
CA ASP A 140 10.78 -11.66 4.32
C ASP A 140 11.09 -10.48 5.26
N LEU A 141 10.37 -10.45 6.43
CA LEU A 141 10.25 -9.29 7.32
C LEU A 141 10.78 -9.58 8.71
#